data_cd6c369a9c8cf0de21aabeaef8464886
#
_entry.id   cd6c369a9c8cf0de21aabeaef8464886
#
_cell.length_a   1.000
_cell.length_b   1.000
_cell.length_c   1.000
_cell.angle_alpha   90.00
_cell.angle_beta   90.00
_cell.angle_gamma   90.00
#
_symmetry.space_group_name_H-M   'P 1'
#
loop_
_entity.id
_entity.type
_entity.pdbx_description
1 polymer ?
#
loop_
_entity_poly.entity_id
_entity_poly.type
_entity_poly.pdbx_seq_one_letter_code
_entity_poly.pdbx_strand_id
1 'polypeptide(L)'
;NSDGVNLIQTDAAINPGNSGGALLNMNGEVVGINSAKLASTEVEGMGYAIAITDVSDILENLMNETPRDKVEKHGALSITGSSVSEEASAVYDIPEGVLVAEVIKDGAADKAGIEEKNIITEFDGKRVRSIEALVDMLQYYEPGEEVEVTLQVLGNGGYEEKKVTVT
;
A
#
# COMPACT_ATOMS: atom_id res chain seq x y z
N ASN A 1 -0.85 -19.19 8.37
CA ASN A 1 -0.46 -17.93 7.71
C ASN A 1 0.21 -18.28 6.40
N SER A 2 -0.32 -17.84 5.29
CA SER A 2 0.28 -17.92 3.97
C SER A 2 0.78 -16.51 3.65
N ASP A 3 2.09 -16.31 3.60
CA ASP A 3 2.75 -15.06 3.22
C ASP A 3 2.32 -13.80 4.02
N GLY A 4 2.16 -13.94 5.35
CA GLY A 4 1.79 -12.82 6.23
C GLY A 4 0.29 -12.47 6.27
N VAL A 5 -0.55 -13.13 5.47
CA VAL A 5 -2.00 -12.89 5.43
C VAL A 5 -2.74 -13.79 6.42
N ASN A 6 -3.63 -13.21 7.22
CA ASN A 6 -4.49 -13.97 8.12
C ASN A 6 -5.65 -14.59 7.34
N LEU A 7 -5.79 -15.92 7.47
CA LEU A 7 -6.84 -16.67 6.82
C LEU A 7 -7.91 -17.08 7.83
N ILE A 8 -9.16 -16.85 7.47
CA ILE A 8 -10.33 -17.37 8.17
C ILE A 8 -10.67 -18.72 7.55
N GLN A 9 -10.64 -19.78 8.35
CA GLN A 9 -11.13 -21.10 7.95
C GLN A 9 -12.63 -21.17 8.22
N THR A 10 -13.39 -21.69 7.24
CA THR A 10 -14.85 -21.85 7.34
C THR A 10 -15.29 -23.17 6.75
N ASP A 11 -16.40 -23.69 7.23
CA ASP A 11 -17.12 -24.85 6.66
C ASP A 11 -18.13 -24.42 5.57
N ALA A 12 -18.31 -23.12 5.36
CA ALA A 12 -19.07 -22.61 4.24
C ALA A 12 -18.41 -23.00 2.91
N ALA A 13 -19.21 -23.46 1.96
CA ALA A 13 -18.72 -23.93 0.66
C ALA A 13 -18.11 -22.76 -0.15
N ILE A 14 -16.79 -22.73 -0.26
CA ILE A 14 -16.05 -21.79 -1.08
C ILE A 14 -15.75 -22.42 -2.44
N ASN A 15 -16.25 -21.80 -3.50
CA ASN A 15 -16.16 -22.29 -4.88
C ASN A 15 -15.74 -21.16 -5.83
N PRO A 16 -15.33 -21.47 -7.07
CA PRO A 16 -15.00 -20.44 -8.07
C PRO A 16 -16.12 -19.42 -8.32
N GLY A 17 -17.39 -19.77 -8.05
CA GLY A 17 -18.53 -18.89 -8.24
C GLY A 17 -18.74 -17.83 -7.13
N ASN A 18 -18.18 -18.04 -5.92
CA ASN A 18 -18.26 -17.09 -4.81
C ASN A 18 -16.90 -16.56 -4.37
N SER A 19 -15.83 -16.93 -5.05
CA SER A 19 -14.48 -16.38 -4.84
C SER A 19 -14.46 -14.88 -5.18
N GLY A 20 -13.87 -14.07 -4.31
CA GLY A 20 -13.92 -12.62 -4.35
C GLY A 20 -15.16 -12.01 -3.67
N GLY A 21 -16.15 -12.82 -3.32
CA GLY A 21 -17.32 -12.39 -2.56
C GLY A 21 -17.05 -12.27 -1.06
N ALA A 22 -17.95 -11.59 -0.37
CA ALA A 22 -17.86 -11.39 1.07
C ALA A 22 -18.19 -12.67 1.87
N LEU A 23 -17.39 -12.93 2.92
CA LEU A 23 -17.77 -13.81 4.01
C LEU A 23 -18.45 -12.99 5.11
N LEU A 24 -19.67 -13.33 5.44
CA LEU A 24 -20.47 -12.63 6.45
C LEU A 24 -20.56 -13.44 7.73
N ASN A 25 -20.61 -12.74 8.87
CA ASN A 25 -20.98 -13.35 10.13
C ASN A 25 -22.51 -13.39 10.31
N MET A 26 -22.98 -13.92 11.43
CA MET A 26 -24.42 -14.05 11.72
C MET A 26 -25.13 -12.69 11.91
N ASN A 27 -24.37 -11.61 12.11
CA ASN A 27 -24.91 -10.25 12.22
C ASN A 27 -24.99 -9.54 10.86
N GLY A 28 -24.53 -10.18 9.77
CA GLY A 28 -24.45 -9.59 8.44
C GLY A 28 -23.22 -8.70 8.22
N GLU A 29 -22.24 -8.74 9.11
CA GLU A 29 -20.99 -7.99 8.97
C GLU A 29 -19.98 -8.74 8.09
N VAL A 30 -19.24 -8.04 7.22
CA VAL A 30 -18.19 -8.62 6.41
C VAL A 30 -16.98 -8.93 7.30
N VAL A 31 -16.62 -10.22 7.40
CA VAL A 31 -15.45 -10.67 8.18
C VAL A 31 -14.28 -11.09 7.30
N GLY A 32 -14.52 -11.34 6.02
CA GLY A 32 -13.46 -11.75 5.10
C GLY A 32 -13.90 -11.73 3.64
N ILE A 33 -12.94 -12.00 2.75
CA ILE A 33 -13.11 -12.15 1.30
C ILE A 33 -12.82 -13.61 0.92
N ASN A 34 -13.78 -14.26 0.31
CA ASN A 34 -13.68 -15.67 -0.08
C ASN A 34 -12.57 -15.89 -1.12
N SER A 35 -11.76 -16.94 -0.95
CA SER A 35 -10.72 -17.29 -1.92
C SER A 35 -10.74 -18.77 -2.25
N ALA A 36 -11.26 -19.12 -3.43
CA ALA A 36 -11.26 -20.50 -3.92
C ALA A 36 -9.84 -21.02 -4.23
N LYS A 37 -8.88 -20.13 -4.51
CA LYS A 37 -7.47 -20.51 -4.75
C LYS A 37 -6.77 -21.02 -3.49
N LEU A 38 -7.24 -20.61 -2.31
CA LEU A 38 -6.70 -21.03 -1.03
C LEU A 38 -7.39 -22.28 -0.49
N ALA A 39 -8.49 -22.72 -1.11
CA ALA A 39 -9.15 -23.96 -0.74
C ALA A 39 -8.21 -25.14 -1.06
N SER A 40 -7.88 -25.94 -0.03
CA SER A 40 -7.09 -27.16 -0.21
C SER A 40 -7.93 -28.19 -0.97
N THR A 41 -7.39 -28.71 -2.05
CA THR A 41 -8.00 -29.85 -2.79
C THR A 41 -7.93 -31.17 -2.03
N GLU A 42 -7.20 -31.21 -0.93
CA GLU A 42 -6.94 -32.44 -0.16
C GLU A 42 -7.91 -32.66 1.00
N VAL A 43 -8.69 -31.63 1.39
CA VAL A 43 -9.65 -31.78 2.51
C VAL A 43 -11.02 -31.23 2.07
N GLU A 44 -11.95 -32.13 1.81
CA GLU A 44 -13.34 -31.76 1.52
C GLU A 44 -13.97 -31.02 2.72
N GLY A 45 -14.71 -29.96 2.42
CA GLY A 45 -15.48 -29.18 3.42
C GLY A 45 -14.72 -28.11 4.18
N MET A 46 -13.50 -27.72 3.74
CA MET A 46 -12.78 -26.57 4.28
C MET A 46 -12.61 -25.47 3.24
N GLY A 47 -13.16 -24.31 3.51
CA GLY A 47 -12.97 -23.07 2.75
C GLY A 47 -12.07 -22.09 3.49
N TYR A 48 -11.48 -21.16 2.76
CA TYR A 48 -10.66 -20.09 3.31
C TYR A 48 -11.11 -18.73 2.77
N ALA A 49 -11.09 -17.74 3.65
CA ALA A 49 -11.28 -16.34 3.31
C ALA A 49 -10.11 -15.51 3.87
N ILE A 50 -9.75 -14.45 3.18
CA ILE A 50 -8.78 -13.47 3.65
C ILE A 50 -9.49 -12.60 4.69
N ALA A 51 -8.90 -12.41 5.87
CA ALA A 51 -9.50 -11.59 6.92
C ALA A 51 -9.70 -10.15 6.44
N ILE A 52 -10.86 -9.56 6.72
CA ILE A 52 -11.19 -8.19 6.29
C ILE A 52 -10.23 -7.17 6.89
N THR A 53 -9.71 -7.43 8.10
CA THR A 53 -8.74 -6.59 8.78
C THR A 53 -7.43 -6.43 8.04
N ASP A 54 -7.03 -7.44 7.27
CA ASP A 54 -5.76 -7.42 6.52
C ASP A 54 -5.86 -6.67 5.18
N VAL A 55 -7.09 -6.41 4.74
CA VAL A 55 -7.35 -5.76 3.45
C VAL A 55 -8.18 -4.47 3.59
N SER A 56 -8.50 -4.06 4.82
CA SER A 56 -9.29 -2.86 5.09
C SER A 56 -8.70 -1.61 4.44
N ASP A 57 -7.40 -1.41 4.59
CA ASP A 57 -6.71 -0.25 4.02
C ASP A 57 -6.75 -0.25 2.49
N ILE A 58 -6.61 -1.44 1.88
CA ILE A 58 -6.70 -1.61 0.43
C ILE A 58 -8.12 -1.29 -0.05
N LEU A 59 -9.13 -1.78 0.67
CA LEU A 59 -10.52 -1.52 0.33
C LEU A 59 -10.88 -0.04 0.49
N GLU A 60 -10.44 0.60 1.57
CA GLU A 60 -10.67 2.02 1.82
C GLU A 60 -10.01 2.87 0.72
N ASN A 61 -8.77 2.55 0.35
CA ASN A 61 -8.08 3.20 -0.77
C ASN A 61 -8.86 3.03 -2.09
N LEU A 62 -9.30 1.79 -2.41
CA LEU A 62 -10.07 1.52 -3.63
C LEU A 62 -11.44 2.22 -3.63
N MET A 63 -12.10 2.34 -2.49
CA MET A 63 -13.40 3.03 -2.36
C MET A 63 -13.27 4.54 -2.52
N ASN A 64 -12.15 5.12 -2.11
CA ASN A 64 -11.86 6.55 -2.17
C ASN A 64 -11.08 6.93 -3.44
N GLU A 65 -10.71 5.94 -4.26
CA GLU A 65 -9.92 6.18 -5.46
C GLU A 65 -10.76 6.87 -6.54
N THR A 66 -10.33 8.07 -6.96
CA THR A 66 -10.79 8.65 -8.21
C THR A 66 -10.04 7.95 -9.34
N PRO A 67 -10.74 7.22 -10.24
CA PRO A 67 -10.07 6.58 -11.38
C PRO A 67 -9.33 7.63 -12.20
N ARG A 68 -8.03 7.43 -12.40
CA ARG A 68 -7.20 8.25 -13.28
C ARG A 68 -6.71 7.38 -14.44
N ASP A 69 -6.68 7.94 -15.62
CA ASP A 69 -6.04 7.31 -16.77
C ASP A 69 -4.53 7.57 -16.75
N LYS A 70 -3.75 6.63 -17.30
CA LYS A 70 -2.31 6.86 -17.49
C LYS A 70 -2.08 8.01 -18.45
N VAL A 71 -1.17 8.90 -18.07
CA VAL A 71 -0.83 10.06 -18.87
C VAL A 71 0.32 9.74 -19.85
N GLU A 72 0.35 10.42 -21.01
CA GLU A 72 1.43 10.22 -22.00
C GLU A 72 2.81 10.69 -21.50
N LYS A 73 2.80 11.75 -20.67
CA LYS A 73 4.00 12.27 -20.01
C LYS A 73 3.71 12.38 -18.54
N HIS A 74 4.40 11.62 -17.73
CA HIS A 74 4.24 11.65 -16.29
C HIS A 74 5.30 12.48 -15.58
N GLY A 75 4.95 12.96 -14.39
CA GLY A 75 5.87 13.63 -13.48
C GLY A 75 6.94 12.69 -12.93
N ALA A 76 7.93 13.27 -12.27
CA ALA A 76 8.97 12.54 -11.55
C ALA A 76 9.31 13.28 -10.26
N LEU A 77 9.49 12.54 -9.17
CA LEU A 77 9.91 13.15 -7.89
C LEU A 77 11.37 13.57 -7.89
N SER A 78 12.17 13.08 -8.82
CA SER A 78 13.61 13.35 -8.91
C SER A 78 14.38 12.90 -7.66
N ILE A 79 14.14 11.66 -7.25
CA ILE A 79 14.81 10.97 -6.14
C ILE A 79 15.39 9.64 -6.61
N THR A 80 16.38 9.12 -5.85
CA THR A 80 16.70 7.71 -5.82
C THR A 80 16.34 7.14 -4.44
N GLY A 81 16.01 5.87 -4.37
CA GLY A 81 15.60 5.27 -3.11
C GLY A 81 15.50 3.75 -3.18
N SER A 82 15.17 3.16 -2.06
CA SER A 82 14.96 1.73 -1.93
C SER A 82 13.70 1.43 -1.12
N SER A 83 13.07 0.30 -1.42
CA SER A 83 11.91 -0.17 -0.68
C SER A 83 12.32 -0.64 0.72
N VAL A 84 11.57 -0.23 1.74
CA VAL A 84 11.64 -0.78 3.10
C VAL A 84 10.56 -1.83 3.22
N SER A 85 10.96 -3.12 3.21
CA SER A 85 10.02 -4.24 3.34
C SER A 85 9.48 -4.37 4.78
N GLU A 86 8.39 -5.10 4.94
CA GLU A 86 7.80 -5.43 6.24
C GLU A 86 8.83 -6.09 7.18
N GLU A 87 9.65 -7.02 6.65
CA GLU A 87 10.69 -7.67 7.45
C GLU A 87 11.77 -6.67 7.90
N ALA A 88 12.20 -5.77 7.01
CA ALA A 88 13.17 -4.73 7.35
C ALA A 88 12.59 -3.73 8.36
N SER A 89 11.33 -3.35 8.20
CA SER A 89 10.58 -2.52 9.14
C SER A 89 10.56 -3.12 10.54
N ALA A 90 10.20 -4.40 10.65
CA ALA A 90 10.15 -5.11 11.93
C ALA A 90 11.52 -5.29 12.60
N VAL A 91 12.59 -5.49 11.81
CA VAL A 91 13.95 -5.72 12.35
C VAL A 91 14.62 -4.42 12.81
N TYR A 92 14.43 -3.35 12.05
CA TYR A 92 15.13 -2.08 12.28
C TYR A 92 14.29 -1.00 12.95
N ASP A 93 13.00 -1.30 13.24
CA ASP A 93 12.04 -0.34 13.81
C ASP A 93 11.92 0.95 12.97
N ILE A 94 11.81 0.77 11.64
CA ILE A 94 11.67 1.85 10.66
C ILE A 94 10.35 1.70 9.90
N PRO A 95 9.67 2.79 9.50
CA PRO A 95 8.43 2.70 8.74
C PRO A 95 8.61 1.98 7.39
N GLU A 96 7.59 1.19 6.99
CA GLU A 96 7.51 0.67 5.63
C GLU A 96 7.33 1.82 4.63
N GLY A 97 7.90 1.67 3.42
CA GLY A 97 7.76 2.65 2.37
C GLY A 97 8.99 2.75 1.49
N VAL A 98 9.25 3.94 0.96
CA VAL A 98 10.42 4.24 0.13
C VAL A 98 11.41 5.10 0.91
N LEU A 99 12.53 4.52 1.29
CA LEU A 99 13.65 5.24 1.89
C LEU A 99 14.37 6.05 0.80
N VAL A 100 14.37 7.37 0.95
CA VAL A 100 15.05 8.30 0.05
C VAL A 100 16.56 8.22 0.27
N ALA A 101 17.28 7.78 -0.75
CA ALA A 101 18.75 7.67 -0.71
C ALA A 101 19.45 8.94 -1.23
N GLU A 102 18.87 9.58 -2.25
CA GLU A 102 19.40 10.81 -2.85
C GLU A 102 18.25 11.67 -3.38
N VAL A 103 18.38 12.98 -3.26
CA VAL A 103 17.45 13.96 -3.82
C VAL A 103 18.20 14.77 -4.86
N ILE A 104 17.66 14.83 -6.09
CA ILE A 104 18.26 15.61 -7.17
C ILE A 104 17.96 17.09 -6.93
N LYS A 105 19.01 17.89 -6.87
CA LYS A 105 18.92 19.33 -6.64
C LYS A 105 18.04 20.02 -7.69
N ASP A 106 17.23 20.96 -7.24
CA ASP A 106 16.23 21.70 -8.03
C ASP A 106 15.10 20.81 -8.60
N GLY A 107 15.04 19.52 -8.24
CA GLY A 107 13.95 18.61 -8.58
C GLY A 107 12.67 18.85 -7.78
N ALA A 108 11.61 18.11 -8.08
CA ALA A 108 10.32 18.24 -7.40
C ALA A 108 10.43 17.96 -5.89
N ALA A 109 11.12 16.88 -5.51
CA ALA A 109 11.34 16.51 -4.11
C ALA A 109 12.16 17.57 -3.35
N ASP A 110 13.25 18.07 -3.94
CA ASP A 110 14.09 19.10 -3.33
C ASP A 110 13.29 20.39 -3.05
N LYS A 111 12.51 20.85 -4.02
CA LYS A 111 11.64 22.03 -3.88
C LYS A 111 10.55 21.84 -2.83
N ALA A 112 10.05 20.62 -2.65
CA ALA A 112 9.05 20.26 -1.65
C ALA A 112 9.66 20.07 -0.24
N GLY A 113 10.99 20.07 -0.10
CA GLY A 113 11.68 19.84 1.17
C GLY A 113 11.68 18.38 1.62
N ILE A 114 11.73 17.47 0.65
CA ILE A 114 12.05 16.06 0.89
C ILE A 114 13.57 15.95 0.96
N GLU A 115 14.07 15.24 1.94
CA GLU A 115 15.50 15.10 2.22
C GLU A 115 15.93 13.62 2.20
N GLU A 116 17.22 13.40 2.07
CA GLU A 116 17.80 12.04 2.26
C GLU A 116 17.41 11.49 3.61
N LYS A 117 17.20 10.18 3.68
CA LYS A 117 16.72 9.41 4.85
C LYS A 117 15.26 9.65 5.25
N ASN A 118 14.53 10.54 4.57
CA ASN A 118 13.08 10.53 4.71
C ASN A 118 12.51 9.22 4.14
N ILE A 119 11.39 8.76 4.67
CA ILE A 119 10.69 7.58 4.15
C ILE A 119 9.35 8.04 3.61
N ILE A 120 9.11 7.84 2.32
CA ILE A 120 7.81 8.13 1.69
C ILE A 120 6.88 6.97 2.03
N THR A 121 5.79 7.26 2.73
CA THR A 121 4.80 6.28 3.17
C THR A 121 3.48 6.38 2.43
N GLU A 122 3.14 7.58 1.92
CA GLU A 122 1.94 7.80 1.12
C GLU A 122 2.20 8.80 -0.01
N PHE A 123 1.46 8.61 -1.10
CA PHE A 123 1.44 9.48 -2.28
C PHE A 123 -0.01 9.69 -2.70
N ASP A 124 -0.50 10.93 -2.67
CA ASP A 124 -1.92 11.30 -2.91
C ASP A 124 -2.89 10.50 -2.02
N GLY A 125 -2.56 10.38 -0.72
CA GLY A 125 -3.34 9.63 0.26
C GLY A 125 -3.29 8.10 0.08
N LYS A 126 -2.54 7.58 -0.89
CA LYS A 126 -2.39 6.14 -1.15
C LYS A 126 -1.08 5.63 -0.54
N ARG A 127 -1.15 4.53 0.18
CA ARG A 127 0.03 3.92 0.81
C ARG A 127 1.06 3.47 -0.23
N VAL A 128 2.31 3.86 -0.01
CA VAL A 128 3.47 3.48 -0.82
C VAL A 128 4.25 2.38 -0.10
N ARG A 129 4.28 1.18 -0.67
CA ARG A 129 4.99 0.03 -0.07
C ARG A 129 6.34 -0.27 -0.71
N SER A 130 6.56 0.19 -1.93
CA SER A 130 7.80 -0.02 -2.65
C SER A 130 8.10 1.09 -3.64
N ILE A 131 9.35 1.16 -4.10
CA ILE A 131 9.76 2.12 -5.12
C ILE A 131 9.03 1.85 -6.45
N GLU A 132 8.79 0.58 -6.78
CA GLU A 132 8.06 0.18 -7.98
C GLU A 132 6.61 0.67 -7.92
N ALA A 133 5.95 0.52 -6.75
CA ALA A 133 4.59 1.03 -6.55
C ALA A 133 4.53 2.55 -6.71
N LEU A 134 5.51 3.28 -6.17
CA LEU A 134 5.60 4.74 -6.33
C LEU A 134 5.78 5.14 -7.80
N VAL A 135 6.65 4.44 -8.53
CA VAL A 135 6.87 4.69 -9.97
C VAL A 135 5.59 4.41 -10.76
N ASP A 136 4.87 3.34 -10.44
CA ASP A 136 3.59 3.04 -11.09
C ASP A 136 2.53 4.11 -10.79
N MET A 137 2.44 4.61 -9.55
CA MET A 137 1.53 5.71 -9.20
C MET A 137 1.84 6.99 -9.99
N LEU A 138 3.11 7.34 -10.16
CA LEU A 138 3.52 8.53 -10.91
C LEU A 138 3.05 8.52 -12.38
N GLN A 139 2.80 7.36 -12.99
CA GLN A 139 2.31 7.26 -14.38
C GLN A 139 0.91 7.86 -14.59
N TYR A 140 0.19 8.20 -13.54
CA TYR A 140 -1.16 8.77 -13.57
C TYR A 140 -1.19 10.28 -13.28
N TYR A 141 -0.02 10.93 -13.14
CA TYR A 141 0.09 12.35 -12.79
C TYR A 141 0.92 13.10 -13.83
N GLU A 142 0.36 14.19 -14.37
CA GLU A 142 1.08 15.03 -15.32
C GLU A 142 2.18 15.84 -14.62
N PRO A 143 3.27 16.21 -15.34
CA PRO A 143 4.25 17.14 -14.80
C PRO A 143 3.60 18.49 -14.45
N GLY A 144 3.82 18.95 -13.22
CA GLY A 144 3.26 20.21 -12.73
C GLY A 144 1.94 20.05 -11.95
N GLU A 145 1.40 18.82 -11.80
CA GLU A 145 0.32 18.58 -10.84
C GLU A 145 0.85 18.69 -9.41
N GLU A 146 0.05 19.30 -8.53
CA GLU A 146 0.32 19.33 -7.09
C GLU A 146 -0.20 18.06 -6.43
N VAL A 147 0.69 17.35 -5.72
CA VAL A 147 0.37 16.09 -5.06
C VAL A 147 0.88 16.10 -3.62
N GLU A 148 0.03 15.70 -2.68
CA GLU A 148 0.43 15.51 -1.28
C GLU A 148 1.25 14.23 -1.12
N VAL A 149 2.40 14.34 -0.45
CA VAL A 149 3.26 13.21 -0.10
C VAL A 149 3.42 13.18 1.40
N THR A 150 3.11 12.03 2.01
CA THR A 150 3.33 11.79 3.44
C THR A 150 4.70 11.14 3.62
N LEU A 151 5.49 11.74 4.50
CA LEU A 151 6.83 11.33 4.85
C LEU A 151 6.89 10.90 6.30
N GLN A 152 7.80 9.99 6.60
CA GLN A 152 8.30 9.75 7.94
C GLN A 152 9.72 10.30 8.04
N VAL A 153 9.93 11.23 8.96
CA VAL A 153 11.19 11.93 9.17
C VAL A 153 11.75 11.54 10.53
N LEU A 154 13.03 11.18 10.58
CA LEU A 154 13.66 10.79 11.84
C LEU A 154 13.91 12.02 12.74
N GLY A 155 13.16 12.12 13.83
CA GLY A 155 13.31 13.12 14.88
C GLY A 155 14.05 12.60 16.12
N ASN A 156 14.11 13.40 17.16
CA ASN A 156 14.78 13.04 18.43
C ASN A 156 14.08 11.91 19.20
N GLY A 157 12.80 11.66 18.93
CA GLY A 157 11.97 10.65 19.63
C GLY A 157 11.58 9.46 18.76
N GLY A 158 12.08 9.35 17.55
CA GLY A 158 11.68 8.36 16.55
C GLY A 158 11.23 9.01 15.26
N TYR A 159 10.47 8.27 14.45
CA TYR A 159 9.90 8.79 13.21
C TYR A 159 8.66 9.65 13.48
N GLU A 160 8.60 10.79 12.84
CA GLU A 160 7.48 11.74 12.90
C GLU A 160 6.91 11.94 11.50
N GLU A 161 5.57 11.99 11.42
CA GLU A 161 4.88 12.22 10.16
C GLU A 161 5.02 13.68 9.71
N LYS A 162 5.33 13.88 8.45
CA LYS A 162 5.38 15.18 7.79
C LYS A 162 4.71 15.09 6.43
N LYS A 163 3.80 16.01 6.12
CA LYS A 163 3.16 16.13 4.82
C LYS A 163 3.79 17.27 4.03
N VAL A 164 4.07 17.03 2.77
CA VAL A 164 4.62 18.00 1.82
C VAL A 164 3.83 17.95 0.51
N THR A 165 3.79 19.06 -0.21
CA THR A 165 3.21 19.11 -1.56
C THR A 165 4.34 19.14 -2.57
N VAL A 166 4.34 18.22 -3.51
CA VAL A 166 5.25 18.15 -4.66
C VAL A 166 4.54 18.63 -5.92
N THR A 167 5.30 19.24 -6.85
CA THR A 167 4.75 19.77 -8.10
C THR A 167 5.60 19.30 -9.28
#